data_29794076e025f04ee75a10ad0b52b43b
#
_entry.id   29794076e025f04ee75a10ad0b52b43b
#
_cell.length_a   1.000
_cell.length_b   1.000
_cell.length_c   1.000
_cell.angle_alpha   90.00
_cell.angle_beta   90.00
_cell.angle_gamma   90.00
#
_symmetry.space_group_name_H-M   'P 1'
#
loop_
_entity.id
_entity.type
_entity.pdbx_description
1 polymer ?
#
loop_
_entity_poly.entity_id
_entity_poly.type
_entity_poly.pdbx_seq_one_letter_code
_entity_poly.pdbx_strand_id
1 'polypeptide(L)' 'MTKYFVTGWSPRFGHWMTATYECLSMEKAKGRFIAEHPTLKQIKVYAMRDV' A
#
# COMPACT_ATOMS: atom_id res chain seq x y z
N MET A 1 3.54 11.17 -12.42
CA MET A 1 3.59 9.96 -11.57
C MET A 1 2.18 9.47 -11.28
N THR A 2 2.04 8.18 -11.05
CA THR A 2 0.74 7.58 -10.74
C THR A 2 0.57 7.49 -9.23
N LYS A 3 -0.64 7.76 -8.78
CA LYS A 3 -0.99 7.61 -7.38
C LYS A 3 -1.48 6.18 -7.14
N TYR A 4 -0.96 5.53 -6.11
CA TYR A 4 -1.32 4.16 -5.75
C TYR A 4 -1.89 4.11 -4.35
N PHE A 5 -2.92 3.32 -4.19
CA PHE A 5 -3.55 3.04 -2.91
C PHE A 5 -3.11 1.64 -2.48
N VAL A 6 -2.52 1.54 -1.28
CA VAL A 6 -2.00 0.28 -0.76
C VAL A 6 -2.71 -0.08 0.52
N THR A 7 -3.14 -1.33 0.63
CA THR A 7 -3.78 -1.84 1.84
C THR A 7 -3.03 -3.06 2.36
N GLY A 8 -3.10 -3.27 3.67
CA GLY A 8 -2.54 -4.45 4.30
C GLY A 8 -3.30 -4.79 5.58
N TRP A 9 -3.42 -6.08 5.87
CA TRP A 9 -4.08 -6.55 7.09
C TRP A 9 -3.11 -6.51 8.25
N SER A 10 -3.51 -5.89 9.35
CA SER A 10 -2.73 -5.86 10.58
C SER A 10 -3.27 -6.89 11.55
N PRO A 11 -2.60 -8.04 11.72
CA PRO A 11 -3.05 -9.05 12.69
C PRO A 11 -2.91 -8.57 14.13
N ARG A 12 -1.98 -7.64 14.37
CA ARG A 12 -1.77 -7.09 15.71
C ARG A 12 -2.92 -6.22 16.17
N PHE A 13 -3.42 -5.38 15.27
CA PHE A 13 -4.50 -4.43 15.61
C PHE A 13 -5.87 -4.89 15.14
N GLY A 14 -5.92 -5.94 14.32
CA GLY A 14 -7.17 -6.51 13.85
C GLY A 14 -7.94 -5.64 12.88
N HIS A 15 -7.27 -4.83 12.11
CA HIS A 15 -7.91 -4.00 11.10
C HIS A 15 -7.00 -3.77 9.91
N TRP A 16 -7.57 -3.24 8.82
CA TRP A 16 -6.82 -2.90 7.63
C TRP A 16 -6.11 -1.57 7.79
N MET A 17 -4.85 -1.57 7.39
CA MET A 17 -4.06 -0.34 7.29
C MET A 17 -4.01 0.08 5.83
N THR A 18 -4.07 1.39 5.58
CA THR A 18 -4.07 1.93 4.23
C THR A 18 -3.09 3.09 4.11
N ALA A 19 -2.56 3.27 2.90
CA ALA A 19 -1.69 4.41 2.60
C ALA A 19 -1.79 4.74 1.11
N THR A 20 -1.44 5.96 0.76
CA THR A 20 -1.43 6.42 -0.62
C THR A 20 -0.03 6.92 -0.96
N TYR A 21 0.48 6.51 -2.12
CA TYR A 21 1.81 6.91 -2.57
C TYR A 21 1.74 7.37 -4.02
N GLU A 22 2.54 8.37 -4.35
CA GLU A 22 2.78 8.77 -5.73
C GLU A 22 4.13 8.21 -6.14
N CYS A 23 4.14 7.28 -7.08
CA CYS A 23 5.33 6.55 -7.50
C CYS A 23 5.32 6.30 -8.99
N LEU A 24 6.47 5.86 -9.51
CA LEU A 24 6.61 5.51 -10.90
C LEU A 24 6.03 4.12 -11.21
N SER A 25 5.94 3.24 -10.22
CA SER A 25 5.43 1.90 -10.43
C SER A 25 4.71 1.37 -9.20
N MET A 26 3.85 0.39 -9.44
CA MET A 26 3.11 -0.31 -8.39
C MET A 26 4.07 -0.99 -7.40
N GLU A 27 5.14 -1.58 -7.90
CA GLU A 27 6.13 -2.27 -7.07
C GLU A 27 6.81 -1.32 -6.09
N LYS A 28 7.08 -0.08 -6.51
CA LYS A 28 7.69 0.91 -5.64
C LYS A 28 6.75 1.32 -4.51
N ALA A 29 5.47 1.48 -4.82
CA ALA A 29 4.47 1.81 -3.81
C ALA A 29 4.36 0.67 -2.78
N LYS A 30 4.28 -0.56 -3.26
CA LYS A 30 4.21 -1.73 -2.39
C LYS A 30 5.46 -1.86 -1.52
N GLY A 31 6.64 -1.65 -2.12
CA GLY A 31 7.90 -1.73 -1.38
C GLY A 31 7.98 -0.70 -0.25
N ARG A 32 7.53 0.52 -0.51
CA ARG A 32 7.52 1.56 0.53
C ARG A 32 6.56 1.20 1.65
N PHE A 33 5.38 0.69 1.31
CA PHE A 33 4.39 0.30 2.30
C PHE A 33 4.92 -0.82 3.20
N ILE A 34 5.54 -1.84 2.60
CA ILE A 34 6.11 -2.96 3.34
C ILE A 34 7.24 -2.49 4.24
N ALA A 35 8.07 -1.56 3.77
CA ALA A 35 9.18 -1.03 4.56
C ALA A 35 8.68 -0.25 5.78
N GLU A 36 7.56 0.47 5.63
CA GLU A 36 6.97 1.24 6.72
C GLU A 36 6.15 0.37 7.67
N HIS A 37 5.59 -0.72 7.16
CA HIS A 37 4.71 -1.61 7.92
C HIS A 37 5.10 -3.07 7.70
N PRO A 38 6.25 -3.52 8.25
CA PRO A 38 6.77 -4.86 7.95
C PRO A 38 5.95 -6.01 8.54
N THR A 39 5.04 -5.74 9.45
CA THR A 39 4.23 -6.77 10.09
C THR A 39 2.89 -7.00 9.42
N LEU A 40 2.53 -6.22 8.42
CA LEU A 40 1.25 -6.35 7.74
C LEU A 40 1.27 -7.54 6.77
N LYS A 41 0.09 -8.11 6.55
CA LYS A 41 -0.12 -9.27 5.68
C LYS A 41 -1.17 -8.94 4.63
N GLN A 42 -1.26 -9.78 3.60
CA GLN A 42 -2.26 -9.65 2.53
C GLN A 42 -2.20 -8.27 1.86
N ILE A 43 -0.98 -7.85 1.52
CA ILE A 43 -0.76 -6.55 0.90
C ILE A 43 -1.40 -6.51 -0.48
N LYS A 44 -2.19 -5.46 -0.75
CA LYS A 44 -2.81 -5.23 -2.05
C LYS A 44 -2.53 -3.81 -2.50
N VAL A 45 -2.30 -3.63 -3.80
CA VAL A 45 -2.02 -2.32 -4.38
C VAL A 45 -2.99 -2.04 -5.51
N TYR A 46 -3.55 -0.84 -5.51
CA TYR A 46 -4.49 -0.40 -6.54
C TYR A 46 -3.99 0.89 -7.16
N ALA A 47 -4.04 0.98 -8.48
CA ALA A 47 -3.73 2.22 -9.17
C ALA A 47 -4.93 3.15 -9.06
N MET A 48 -4.69 4.38 -8.59
CA MET A 48 -5.73 5.41 -8.55
C MET A 48 -5.60 6.25 -9.81
N ARG A 49 -6.61 6.19 -10.65
CA ARG A 49 -6.64 6.97 -11.88
C ARG A 49 -7.53 8.18 -11.71
N ASP A 50 -7.05 9.32 -12.17
CA ASP A 50 -7.89 10.49 -12.31
C ASP A 50 -8.80 10.26 -13.52
N VAL A 51 -10.07 10.29 -13.28
CA VAL A 51 -11.06 10.11 -14.33
C VAL A 51 -11.50 11.46 -14.84
#